data_0796fd3654a245aa504e1f6bf432b713
#
_entry.id   0796fd3654a245aa504e1f6bf432b713
#
_cell.length_a   1.000
_cell.length_b   1.000
_cell.length_c   1.000
_cell.angle_alpha   90.00
_cell.angle_beta   90.00
_cell.angle_gamma   90.00
#
_symmetry.space_group_name_H-M   'P 1'
#
loop_
_entity.id
_entity.type
_entity.pdbx_description
1 polymer ?
#
loop_
_entity_poly.entity_id
_entity_poly.type
_entity_poly.pdbx_seq_one_letter_code
_entity_poly.pdbx_strand_id
1 'polypeptide(L)'
;MPATPAARTSLAFDAELGQSAFPVRFEGVGRTFAPGAPVLTDVTLEAAAGEVIAILGPSGCGKSTLLRIAAGLDTASEGSVLIDGAPVSGIDPRCAVAFQEPRLLPWRSIADNVALGLPRGTPRTAARAAVDELLSLVGLTAHARSRPREVSGGMAQRASLARALARNPGVLLLDEPFGALDALTRLRMQDLLLDVHAAAPATILLVTHDVDEALQLADRIVLLGRDEPGGVSRIQRIVTVPGARPRDRGSAELAEHRAELLAGLGIERH
;
A
#
# COMPACT_ATOMS: atom_id res chain seq x y z
N MET A 1 -30.99 3.94 -20.94
CA MET A 1 -30.41 5.26 -20.73
C MET A 1 -28.95 5.03 -20.22
N PRO A 2 -27.93 5.51 -20.91
CA PRO A 2 -26.57 5.33 -20.45
C PRO A 2 -26.33 6.19 -19.19
N ALA A 3 -25.74 5.60 -18.17
CA ALA A 3 -25.36 6.29 -16.95
C ALA A 3 -24.33 7.38 -17.26
N THR A 4 -24.61 8.58 -16.82
CA THR A 4 -23.71 9.74 -16.90
C THR A 4 -22.41 9.41 -16.16
N PRO A 5 -21.24 9.62 -16.78
CA PRO A 5 -19.97 9.43 -16.06
C PRO A 5 -19.94 10.40 -14.89
N ALA A 6 -19.69 9.84 -13.69
CA ALA A 6 -19.47 10.62 -12.49
C ALA A 6 -18.40 11.69 -12.76
N ALA A 7 -18.70 12.93 -12.36
CA ALA A 7 -17.81 14.06 -12.50
C ALA A 7 -16.42 13.67 -11.94
N ARG A 8 -15.40 13.77 -12.79
CA ARG A 8 -13.99 13.65 -12.36
C ARG A 8 -13.78 14.71 -11.29
N THR A 9 -13.72 14.27 -10.03
CA THR A 9 -13.33 15.11 -8.93
C THR A 9 -11.89 15.55 -9.21
N SER A 10 -11.70 16.81 -9.54
CA SER A 10 -10.39 17.42 -9.62
C SER A 10 -9.84 17.35 -8.20
N LEU A 11 -8.93 16.40 -7.93
CA LEU A 11 -8.13 16.43 -6.73
C LEU A 11 -7.33 17.73 -6.78
N ALA A 12 -7.75 18.73 -6.02
CA ALA A 12 -7.03 19.99 -5.85
C ALA A 12 -5.77 19.78 -4.96
N PHE A 13 -5.09 18.66 -5.14
CA PHE A 13 -3.69 18.54 -4.79
C PHE A 13 -2.96 19.39 -5.80
N ASP A 14 -2.53 20.60 -5.38
CA ASP A 14 -1.69 21.46 -6.18
C ASP A 14 -0.56 20.60 -6.77
N ALA A 15 -0.56 20.46 -8.10
CA ALA A 15 0.49 19.75 -8.84
C ALA A 15 1.88 20.39 -8.60
N GLU A 16 1.92 21.58 -8.01
CA GLU A 16 3.14 22.29 -7.61
C GLU A 16 3.76 21.74 -6.30
N LEU A 17 3.02 20.94 -5.48
CA LEU A 17 3.54 20.30 -4.27
C LEU A 17 3.66 18.78 -4.40
N GLY A 18 3.30 18.20 -5.55
CA GLY A 18 3.36 16.77 -5.81
C GLY A 18 4.82 16.31 -5.84
N GLN A 19 5.19 15.43 -4.90
CA GLN A 19 6.44 14.69 -5.07
C GLN A 19 6.24 13.78 -6.29
N SER A 20 7.20 13.79 -7.23
CA SER A 20 7.25 12.80 -8.30
C SER A 20 7.35 11.41 -7.69
N ALA A 21 6.76 10.40 -8.36
CA ALA A 21 7.00 9.02 -7.97
C ALA A 21 8.50 8.71 -8.01
N PHE A 22 8.99 7.96 -7.02
CA PHE A 22 10.39 7.58 -6.96
C PHE A 22 10.56 6.06 -7.18
N PRO A 23 11.56 5.62 -7.95
CA PRO A 23 11.89 4.21 -8.05
C PRO A 23 12.39 3.70 -6.69
N VAL A 24 12.06 2.43 -6.39
CA VAL A 24 12.50 1.74 -5.18
C VAL A 24 13.29 0.51 -5.59
N ARG A 25 14.48 0.33 -5.00
CA ARG A 25 15.32 -0.84 -5.26
C ARG A 25 15.69 -1.53 -3.95
N PHE A 26 15.49 -2.83 -3.91
CA PHE A 26 15.99 -3.73 -2.88
C PHE A 26 17.20 -4.47 -3.46
N GLU A 27 18.34 -4.39 -2.81
CA GLU A 27 19.59 -5.01 -3.26
C GLU A 27 20.05 -6.05 -2.22
N GLY A 28 19.74 -7.33 -2.46
CA GLY A 28 20.15 -8.44 -1.62
C GLY A 28 19.66 -8.32 -0.17
N VAL A 29 18.45 -7.79 0.04
CA VAL A 29 17.94 -7.50 1.39
C VAL A 29 17.70 -8.78 2.17
N GLY A 30 18.39 -8.90 3.31
CA GLY A 30 18.20 -9.93 4.33
C GLY A 30 17.80 -9.34 5.68
N ARG A 31 17.06 -10.11 6.47
CA ARG A 31 16.68 -9.72 7.85
C ARG A 31 16.74 -10.89 8.82
N THR A 32 17.55 -10.73 9.86
CA THR A 32 17.69 -11.64 10.99
C THR A 32 17.39 -10.89 12.26
N PHE A 33 16.38 -11.31 13.03
CA PHE A 33 15.98 -10.64 14.28
C PHE A 33 16.78 -11.09 15.50
N ALA A 34 17.16 -12.36 15.55
CA ALA A 34 17.98 -12.94 16.60
C ALA A 34 18.99 -13.90 15.98
N PRO A 35 20.13 -14.18 16.63
CA PRO A 35 21.08 -15.15 16.12
C PRO A 35 20.41 -16.48 15.79
N GLY A 36 20.55 -16.92 14.51
CA GLY A 36 19.94 -18.16 14.03
C GLY A 36 18.45 -18.09 13.68
N ALA A 37 17.83 -16.90 13.66
CA ALA A 37 16.45 -16.71 13.27
C ALA A 37 16.29 -15.74 12.06
N PRO A 38 16.83 -16.06 10.87
CA PRO A 38 16.66 -15.26 9.68
C PRO A 38 15.21 -15.37 9.18
N VAL A 39 14.64 -14.25 8.76
CA VAL A 39 13.27 -14.15 8.22
C VAL A 39 13.28 -13.92 6.72
N LEU A 40 14.20 -13.08 6.24
CA LEU A 40 14.38 -12.73 4.83
C LEU A 40 15.83 -12.97 4.42
N THR A 41 16.04 -13.41 3.19
CA THR A 41 17.36 -13.53 2.58
C THR A 41 17.30 -13.16 1.10
N ASP A 42 18.33 -12.46 0.63
CA ASP A 42 18.59 -12.13 -0.77
C ASP A 42 17.36 -11.61 -1.55
N VAL A 43 16.60 -10.71 -0.93
CA VAL A 43 15.47 -10.08 -1.61
C VAL A 43 16.02 -8.98 -2.53
N THR A 44 15.99 -9.26 -3.84
CA THR A 44 16.40 -8.32 -4.88
C THR A 44 15.19 -8.02 -5.76
N LEU A 45 14.76 -6.75 -5.74
CA LEU A 45 13.57 -6.27 -6.44
C LEU A 45 13.75 -4.80 -6.82
N GLU A 46 13.31 -4.45 -8.02
CA GLU A 46 13.23 -3.07 -8.46
C GLU A 46 11.77 -2.73 -8.79
N ALA A 47 11.28 -1.63 -8.24
CA ALA A 47 10.02 -1.00 -8.59
C ALA A 47 10.31 0.28 -9.35
N ALA A 48 9.81 0.39 -10.58
CA ALA A 48 9.91 1.61 -11.36
C ALA A 48 9.09 2.76 -10.73
N ALA A 49 9.44 4.00 -11.05
CA ALA A 49 8.67 5.16 -10.59
C ALA A 49 7.22 5.07 -11.06
N GLY A 50 6.25 5.15 -10.14
CA GLY A 50 4.82 5.03 -10.44
C GLY A 50 4.32 3.60 -10.63
N GLU A 51 5.16 2.59 -10.49
CA GLU A 51 4.76 1.18 -10.56
C GLU A 51 4.04 0.75 -9.28
N VAL A 52 3.05 -0.10 -9.42
CA VAL A 52 2.35 -0.77 -8.30
C VAL A 52 2.79 -2.22 -8.23
N ILE A 53 3.50 -2.59 -7.17
CA ILE A 53 3.92 -3.97 -6.91
C ILE A 53 3.13 -4.51 -5.72
N ALA A 54 2.45 -5.65 -5.91
CA ALA A 54 1.86 -6.41 -4.82
C ALA A 54 2.82 -7.50 -4.34
N ILE A 55 2.90 -7.68 -3.02
CA ILE A 55 3.70 -8.71 -2.37
C ILE A 55 2.74 -9.70 -1.71
N LEU A 56 2.65 -10.89 -2.27
CA LEU A 56 1.87 -12.02 -1.76
C LEU A 56 2.77 -13.02 -1.04
N GLY A 57 2.21 -13.78 -0.13
CA GLY A 57 2.93 -14.87 0.55
C GLY A 57 2.23 -15.28 1.84
N PRO A 58 2.59 -16.44 2.41
CA PRO A 58 1.99 -16.94 3.65
C PRO A 58 2.23 -16.01 4.83
N SER A 59 1.43 -16.16 5.88
CA SER A 59 1.62 -15.40 7.11
C SER A 59 2.99 -15.68 7.73
N GLY A 60 3.66 -14.61 8.21
CA GLY A 60 4.97 -14.73 8.85
C GLY A 60 6.16 -14.93 7.89
N CYS A 61 5.98 -14.80 6.56
CA CYS A 61 7.09 -14.89 5.60
C CYS A 61 7.90 -13.59 5.46
N GLY A 62 7.60 -12.51 6.21
CA GLY A 62 8.40 -11.30 6.21
C GLY A 62 7.90 -10.15 5.32
N LYS A 63 6.69 -10.22 4.75
CA LYS A 63 6.13 -9.14 3.91
C LYS A 63 6.12 -7.77 4.60
N SER A 64 5.54 -7.70 5.79
CA SER A 64 5.50 -6.47 6.59
C SER A 64 6.89 -6.02 7.05
N THR A 65 7.83 -6.96 7.24
CA THR A 65 9.22 -6.66 7.54
C THR A 65 9.89 -5.97 6.36
N LEU A 66 9.69 -6.48 5.15
CA LEU A 66 10.22 -5.88 3.93
C LEU A 66 9.70 -4.45 3.72
N LEU A 67 8.39 -4.24 3.94
CA LEU A 67 7.79 -2.90 3.91
C LEU A 67 8.37 -1.95 4.97
N ARG A 68 8.59 -2.44 6.20
CA ARG A 68 9.18 -1.63 7.27
C ARG A 68 10.62 -1.24 6.98
N ILE A 69 11.39 -2.12 6.35
CA ILE A 69 12.76 -1.80 5.90
C ILE A 69 12.69 -0.72 4.82
N ALA A 70 11.79 -0.82 3.84
CA ALA A 70 11.60 0.20 2.80
C ALA A 70 11.18 1.56 3.36
N ALA A 71 10.43 1.58 4.47
CA ALA A 71 10.05 2.81 5.17
C ALA A 71 11.14 3.39 6.09
N GLY A 72 12.26 2.67 6.27
CA GLY A 72 13.28 3.01 7.27
C GLY A 72 12.81 2.88 8.72
N LEU A 73 11.77 2.08 8.95
CA LEU A 73 11.23 1.74 10.28
C LEU A 73 11.88 0.50 10.89
N ASP A 74 12.60 -0.25 10.07
CA ASP A 74 13.46 -1.37 10.45
C ASP A 74 14.72 -1.33 9.58
N THR A 75 15.76 -2.04 10.00
CA THR A 75 17.05 -2.07 9.30
C THR A 75 17.29 -3.43 8.70
N ALA A 76 17.71 -3.49 7.44
CA ALA A 76 18.20 -4.72 6.85
C ALA A 76 19.45 -5.24 7.61
N SER A 77 19.54 -6.55 7.80
CA SER A 77 20.76 -7.18 8.33
C SER A 77 21.83 -7.36 7.26
N GLU A 78 21.37 -7.49 6.00
CA GLU A 78 22.18 -7.64 4.79
C GLU A 78 21.55 -6.87 3.67
N GLY A 79 22.35 -6.39 2.72
CA GLY A 79 21.87 -5.60 1.59
C GLY A 79 21.39 -4.20 1.96
N SER A 80 20.67 -3.58 1.04
CA SER A 80 20.17 -2.20 1.21
C SER A 80 18.89 -1.96 0.45
N VAL A 81 18.13 -0.93 0.88
CA VAL A 81 17.02 -0.38 0.11
C VAL A 81 17.39 1.03 -0.34
N LEU A 82 17.15 1.33 -1.61
CA LEU A 82 17.36 2.64 -2.19
C LEU A 82 16.03 3.20 -2.67
N ILE A 83 15.83 4.50 -2.46
CA ILE A 83 14.74 5.27 -3.04
C ILE A 83 15.37 6.38 -3.85
N ASP A 84 15.05 6.46 -5.15
CA ASP A 84 15.67 7.42 -6.08
C ASP A 84 17.21 7.35 -6.03
N GLY A 85 17.76 6.15 -5.98
CA GLY A 85 19.20 5.89 -5.92
C GLY A 85 19.87 6.23 -4.58
N ALA A 86 19.16 6.81 -3.61
CA ALA A 86 19.69 7.14 -2.30
C ALA A 86 19.31 6.07 -1.26
N PRO A 87 20.28 5.57 -0.45
CA PRO A 87 20.01 4.57 0.59
C PRO A 87 19.01 5.08 1.63
N VAL A 88 18.09 4.21 2.04
CA VAL A 88 17.17 4.46 3.14
C VAL A 88 17.94 4.29 4.46
N SER A 89 18.04 5.38 5.23
CA SER A 89 18.68 5.40 6.55
C SER A 89 17.75 6.07 7.57
N GLY A 90 16.92 5.26 8.28
CA GLY A 90 15.87 5.76 9.16
C GLY A 90 14.61 6.18 8.40
N ILE A 91 13.68 6.87 9.09
CA ILE A 91 12.37 7.25 8.54
C ILE A 91 12.56 8.16 7.32
N ASP A 92 12.14 7.66 6.15
CA ASP A 92 12.29 8.39 4.90
C ASP A 92 11.08 9.30 4.65
N PRO A 93 11.29 10.62 4.50
CA PRO A 93 10.22 11.58 4.26
C PRO A 93 9.50 11.40 2.91
N ARG A 94 10.13 10.72 1.94
CA ARG A 94 9.55 10.40 0.63
C ARG A 94 8.48 9.32 0.71
N CYS A 95 8.44 8.56 1.83
CA CYS A 95 7.51 7.46 2.06
C CYS A 95 6.31 7.87 2.91
N ALA A 96 5.15 7.26 2.62
CA ALA A 96 4.05 7.14 3.56
C ALA A 96 3.68 5.67 3.76
N VAL A 97 3.23 5.34 4.98
CA VAL A 97 2.86 3.96 5.35
C VAL A 97 1.44 3.93 5.87
N ALA A 98 0.61 3.03 5.31
CA ALA A 98 -0.63 2.58 5.93
C ALA A 98 -0.40 1.17 6.47
N PHE A 99 -0.47 1.02 7.78
CA PHE A 99 -0.24 -0.25 8.47
C PHE A 99 -1.50 -1.11 8.50
N GLN A 100 -1.33 -2.41 8.70
CA GLN A 100 -2.42 -3.37 8.93
C GLN A 100 -3.32 -2.94 10.09
N GLU A 101 -2.73 -2.51 11.21
CA GLU A 101 -3.44 -1.80 12.25
C GLU A 101 -3.48 -0.30 11.93
N PRO A 102 -4.64 0.39 12.05
CA PRO A 102 -4.77 1.80 11.66
C PRO A 102 -3.84 2.76 12.41
N ARG A 103 -3.39 2.42 13.61
CA ARG A 103 -2.48 3.23 14.45
C ARG A 103 -2.90 4.70 14.54
N LEU A 104 -4.20 4.94 14.70
CA LEU A 104 -4.72 6.27 14.93
C LEU A 104 -4.43 6.70 16.36
N LEU A 105 -4.17 8.00 16.56
CA LEU A 105 -3.99 8.57 17.88
C LEU A 105 -5.36 8.62 18.60
N PRO A 106 -5.56 7.86 19.69
CA PRO A 106 -6.90 7.67 20.29
C PRO A 106 -7.49 8.94 20.93
N TRP A 107 -6.66 9.94 21.23
CA TRP A 107 -7.07 11.22 21.80
C TRP A 107 -7.37 12.29 20.76
N ARG A 108 -7.12 12.03 19.46
CA ARG A 108 -7.41 12.95 18.36
C ARG A 108 -8.67 12.52 17.61
N SER A 109 -9.35 13.49 16.98
CA SER A 109 -10.43 13.20 16.04
C SER A 109 -9.94 12.49 14.79
N ILE A 110 -10.85 11.93 13.99
CA ILE A 110 -10.52 11.33 12.69
C ILE A 110 -9.89 12.39 11.77
N ALA A 111 -10.47 13.59 11.70
CA ALA A 111 -9.90 14.69 10.91
C ALA A 111 -8.49 15.08 11.37
N ASP A 112 -8.26 15.18 12.69
CA ASP A 112 -6.94 15.49 13.22
C ASP A 112 -5.93 14.37 12.96
N ASN A 113 -6.37 13.12 12.93
CA ASN A 113 -5.52 11.99 12.56
C ASN A 113 -5.09 12.07 11.08
N VAL A 114 -6.03 12.39 10.18
CA VAL A 114 -5.72 12.59 8.76
C VAL A 114 -4.78 13.78 8.57
N ALA A 115 -5.02 14.89 9.28
CA ALA A 115 -4.18 16.08 9.22
C ALA A 115 -2.72 15.84 9.61
N LEU A 116 -2.41 14.81 10.40
CA LEU A 116 -1.03 14.42 10.72
C LEU A 116 -0.22 13.97 9.50
N GLY A 117 -0.90 13.55 8.44
CA GLY A 117 -0.25 13.18 7.19
C GLY A 117 0.23 14.39 6.38
N LEU A 118 -0.36 15.54 6.56
CA LEU A 118 -0.04 16.73 5.76
C LEU A 118 1.42 17.18 5.95
N PRO A 119 2.04 17.73 4.90
CA PRO A 119 3.37 18.32 4.98
C PRO A 119 3.46 19.39 6.07
N ARG A 120 4.62 19.48 6.73
CA ARG A 120 4.86 20.51 7.74
C ARG A 120 4.79 21.89 7.11
N GLY A 121 4.12 22.82 7.78
CA GLY A 121 3.98 24.20 7.29
C GLY A 121 2.80 24.43 6.35
N THR A 122 1.99 23.41 6.06
CA THR A 122 0.76 23.59 5.28
C THR A 122 -0.14 24.66 5.93
N PRO A 123 -0.53 25.72 5.19
CA PRO A 123 -1.40 26.77 5.72
C PRO A 123 -2.72 26.19 6.25
N ARG A 124 -3.22 26.73 7.37
CA ARG A 124 -4.40 26.18 8.08
C ARG A 124 -5.64 26.03 7.19
N THR A 125 -5.87 26.97 6.29
CA THR A 125 -6.99 26.93 5.34
C THR A 125 -6.84 25.81 4.33
N ALA A 126 -5.66 25.65 3.73
CA ALA A 126 -5.32 24.58 2.80
C ALA A 126 -5.36 23.20 3.52
N ALA A 127 -4.80 23.12 4.73
CA ALA A 127 -4.84 21.91 5.53
C ALA A 127 -6.27 21.42 5.79
N ARG A 128 -7.18 22.34 6.14
CA ARG A 128 -8.58 22.01 6.36
C ARG A 128 -9.26 21.53 5.08
N ALA A 129 -9.06 22.21 3.97
CA ALA A 129 -9.65 21.84 2.68
C ALA A 129 -9.17 20.44 2.23
N ALA A 130 -7.86 20.16 2.32
CA ALA A 130 -7.29 18.86 1.99
C ALA A 130 -7.83 17.73 2.87
N VAL A 131 -7.98 17.96 4.19
CA VAL A 131 -8.55 16.97 5.10
C VAL A 131 -10.02 16.71 4.79
N ASP A 132 -10.82 17.77 4.54
CA ASP A 132 -12.24 17.63 4.21
C ASP A 132 -12.43 16.85 2.90
N GLU A 133 -11.59 17.10 1.89
CA GLU A 133 -11.57 16.36 0.63
C GLU A 133 -11.21 14.88 0.85
N LEU A 134 -10.11 14.60 1.54
CA LEU A 134 -9.69 13.22 1.84
C LEU A 134 -10.75 12.44 2.62
N LEU A 135 -11.39 13.08 3.61
CA LEU A 135 -12.48 12.47 4.36
C LEU A 135 -13.69 12.18 3.49
N SER A 136 -13.99 13.05 2.53
CA SER A 136 -15.04 12.83 1.54
C SER A 136 -14.72 11.62 0.64
N LEU A 137 -13.50 11.56 0.12
CA LEU A 137 -13.02 10.47 -0.73
C LEU A 137 -13.14 9.10 -0.05
N VAL A 138 -12.74 8.99 1.23
CA VAL A 138 -12.83 7.73 1.98
C VAL A 138 -14.21 7.53 2.66
N GLY A 139 -15.19 8.42 2.42
CA GLY A 139 -16.56 8.32 2.96
C GLY A 139 -16.63 8.48 4.47
N LEU A 140 -15.84 9.38 5.04
CA LEU A 140 -15.78 9.64 6.49
C LEU A 140 -16.15 11.06 6.89
N THR A 141 -16.72 11.88 6.02
CA THR A 141 -17.09 13.28 6.28
C THR A 141 -17.98 13.41 7.54
N ALA A 142 -18.99 12.52 7.68
CA ALA A 142 -19.89 12.52 8.84
C ALA A 142 -19.18 12.18 10.16
N HIS A 143 -18.01 11.55 10.10
CA HIS A 143 -17.22 11.08 11.24
C HIS A 143 -15.95 11.90 11.49
N ALA A 144 -15.82 13.05 10.82
CA ALA A 144 -14.63 13.92 10.93
C ALA A 144 -14.26 14.26 12.38
N ARG A 145 -15.27 14.48 13.24
CA ARG A 145 -15.12 14.85 14.65
C ARG A 145 -15.08 13.66 15.61
N SER A 146 -15.43 12.45 15.15
CA SER A 146 -15.39 11.23 15.96
C SER A 146 -13.96 10.88 16.36
N ARG A 147 -13.81 10.21 17.51
CA ARG A 147 -12.54 9.64 17.96
C ARG A 147 -12.40 8.19 17.46
N PRO A 148 -11.18 7.62 17.37
CA PRO A 148 -10.97 6.25 16.90
C PRO A 148 -11.84 5.19 17.59
N ARG A 149 -12.13 5.34 18.90
CA ARG A 149 -12.99 4.43 19.66
C ARG A 149 -14.49 4.51 19.29
N GLU A 150 -14.90 5.53 18.56
CA GLU A 150 -16.29 5.81 18.19
C GLU A 150 -16.60 5.37 16.75
N VAL A 151 -15.61 4.79 16.05
CA VAL A 151 -15.73 4.33 14.67
C VAL A 151 -15.42 2.84 14.55
N SER A 152 -15.91 2.19 13.48
CA SER A 152 -15.60 0.78 13.21
C SER A 152 -14.14 0.60 12.80
N GLY A 153 -13.62 -0.65 12.87
CA GLY A 153 -12.28 -0.99 12.41
C GLY A 153 -12.06 -0.61 10.94
N GLY A 154 -13.03 -0.88 10.07
CA GLY A 154 -12.97 -0.49 8.66
C GLY A 154 -12.97 1.04 8.46
N MET A 155 -13.68 1.80 9.28
CA MET A 155 -13.62 3.27 9.25
C MET A 155 -12.26 3.78 9.71
N ALA A 156 -11.69 3.18 10.75
CA ALA A 156 -10.34 3.51 11.22
C ALA A 156 -9.29 3.18 10.15
N GLN A 157 -9.45 2.07 9.43
CA GLN A 157 -8.55 1.70 8.33
C GLN A 157 -8.61 2.70 7.18
N ARG A 158 -9.81 3.14 6.79
CA ARG A 158 -10.00 4.19 5.78
C ARG A 158 -9.37 5.52 6.21
N ALA A 159 -9.48 5.90 7.47
CA ALA A 159 -8.84 7.09 8.02
C ALA A 159 -7.29 6.97 8.00
N SER A 160 -6.75 5.78 8.26
CA SER A 160 -5.31 5.50 8.17
C SER A 160 -4.80 5.64 6.73
N LEU A 161 -5.56 5.13 5.75
CA LEU A 161 -5.25 5.30 4.33
C LEU A 161 -5.30 6.79 3.93
N ALA A 162 -6.34 7.52 4.33
CA ALA A 162 -6.46 8.96 4.07
C ALA A 162 -5.28 9.74 4.68
N ARG A 163 -4.81 9.37 5.88
CA ARG A 163 -3.62 9.96 6.51
C ARG A 163 -2.35 9.70 5.70
N ALA A 164 -2.20 8.50 5.14
CA ALA A 164 -1.05 8.17 4.29
C ALA A 164 -1.08 8.97 2.97
N LEU A 165 -2.25 9.07 2.34
CA LEU A 165 -2.46 9.86 1.12
C LEU A 165 -2.28 11.36 1.36
N ALA A 166 -2.66 11.89 2.54
CA ALA A 166 -2.47 13.30 2.91
C ALA A 166 -1.02 13.77 2.80
N ARG A 167 -0.06 12.84 2.91
CA ARG A 167 1.37 13.14 2.80
C ARG A 167 1.80 13.44 1.35
N ASN A 168 0.98 13.07 0.37
CA ASN A 168 1.32 13.10 -1.05
C ASN A 168 2.71 12.49 -1.33
N PRO A 169 2.92 11.20 -0.97
CA PRO A 169 4.24 10.59 -0.99
C PRO A 169 4.67 10.20 -2.39
N GLY A 170 5.99 10.22 -2.66
CA GLY A 170 6.55 9.60 -3.87
C GLY A 170 6.59 8.07 -3.80
N VAL A 171 6.57 7.49 -2.58
CA VAL A 171 6.47 6.04 -2.33
C VAL A 171 5.39 5.77 -1.29
N LEU A 172 4.38 4.96 -1.65
CA LEU A 172 3.28 4.58 -0.77
C LEU A 172 3.39 3.09 -0.39
N LEU A 173 3.51 2.83 0.89
CA LEU A 173 3.69 1.50 1.45
C LEU A 173 2.42 1.06 2.17
N LEU A 174 1.77 0.01 1.68
CA LEU A 174 0.47 -0.45 2.13
C LEU A 174 0.58 -1.87 2.71
N ASP A 175 0.36 -2.02 4.01
CA ASP A 175 0.40 -3.30 4.71
C ASP A 175 -1.02 -3.76 5.02
N GLU A 176 -1.59 -4.66 4.20
CA GLU A 176 -2.97 -5.17 4.26
C GLU A 176 -4.04 -4.07 4.43
N PRO A 177 -4.04 -3.02 3.57
CA PRO A 177 -4.80 -1.80 3.80
C PRO A 177 -6.32 -2.00 3.76
N PHE A 178 -6.81 -3.11 3.20
CA PHE A 178 -8.22 -3.39 3.03
C PHE A 178 -8.72 -4.59 3.85
N GLY A 179 -7.86 -5.24 4.65
CA GLY A 179 -8.17 -6.47 5.37
C GLY A 179 -9.34 -6.35 6.35
N ALA A 180 -9.53 -5.19 6.98
CA ALA A 180 -10.61 -4.93 7.94
C ALA A 180 -11.92 -4.44 7.30
N LEU A 181 -12.00 -4.36 5.96
CA LEU A 181 -13.16 -3.84 5.24
C LEU A 181 -14.11 -4.97 4.80
N ASP A 182 -15.42 -4.68 4.84
CA ASP A 182 -16.40 -5.51 4.15
C ASP A 182 -16.18 -5.53 2.62
N ALA A 183 -16.70 -6.53 1.94
CA ALA A 183 -16.44 -6.76 0.52
C ALA A 183 -16.77 -5.55 -0.36
N LEU A 184 -17.92 -4.90 -0.13
CA LEU A 184 -18.36 -3.77 -0.96
C LEU A 184 -17.51 -2.52 -0.71
N THR A 185 -17.19 -2.24 0.55
CA THR A 185 -16.29 -1.13 0.93
C THR A 185 -14.89 -1.36 0.40
N ARG A 186 -14.39 -2.61 0.44
CA ARG A 186 -13.08 -2.99 -0.11
C ARG A 186 -12.99 -2.67 -1.60
N LEU A 187 -13.98 -3.08 -2.41
CA LEU A 187 -14.02 -2.78 -3.84
C LEU A 187 -13.94 -1.26 -4.10
N ARG A 188 -14.76 -0.48 -3.38
CA ARG A 188 -14.75 1.00 -3.52
C ARG A 188 -13.40 1.61 -3.15
N MET A 189 -12.71 1.09 -2.14
CA MET A 189 -11.41 1.60 -1.72
C MET A 189 -10.28 1.21 -2.69
N GLN A 190 -10.38 0.04 -3.32
CA GLN A 190 -9.49 -0.36 -4.40
C GLN A 190 -9.64 0.57 -5.61
N ASP A 191 -10.88 0.82 -6.04
CA ASP A 191 -11.16 1.74 -7.14
C ASP A 191 -10.65 3.16 -6.81
N LEU A 192 -10.92 3.65 -5.58
CA LEU A 192 -10.39 4.93 -5.10
C LEU A 192 -8.86 5.00 -5.16
N LEU A 193 -8.15 3.94 -4.73
CA LEU A 193 -6.68 3.90 -4.79
C LEU A 193 -6.18 4.03 -6.24
N LEU A 194 -6.86 3.38 -7.19
CA LEU A 194 -6.55 3.49 -8.61
C LEU A 194 -6.78 4.90 -9.15
N ASP A 195 -7.91 5.54 -8.78
CA ASP A 195 -8.23 6.91 -9.20
C ASP A 195 -7.22 7.92 -8.64
N VAL A 196 -6.86 7.80 -7.36
CA VAL A 196 -5.84 8.64 -6.72
C VAL A 196 -4.49 8.43 -7.38
N HIS A 197 -4.09 7.17 -7.62
CA HIS A 197 -2.82 6.85 -8.28
C HIS A 197 -2.77 7.37 -9.73
N ALA A 198 -3.87 7.34 -10.47
CA ALA A 198 -3.93 7.89 -11.82
C ALA A 198 -3.80 9.42 -11.83
N ALA A 199 -4.35 10.10 -10.81
CA ALA A 199 -4.29 11.57 -10.68
C ALA A 199 -2.95 12.07 -10.14
N ALA A 200 -2.36 11.35 -9.20
CA ALA A 200 -1.09 11.67 -8.55
C ALA A 200 -0.25 10.37 -8.40
N PRO A 201 0.52 10.00 -9.44
CA PRO A 201 1.28 8.76 -9.42
C PRO A 201 2.31 8.72 -8.28
N ALA A 202 2.30 7.61 -7.52
CA ALA A 202 3.31 7.26 -6.53
C ALA A 202 3.75 5.82 -6.80
N THR A 203 4.96 5.45 -6.44
CA THR A 203 5.36 4.04 -6.44
C THR A 203 4.70 3.34 -5.27
N ILE A 204 3.94 2.27 -5.53
CA ILE A 204 3.16 1.57 -4.49
C ILE A 204 3.75 0.18 -4.25
N LEU A 205 4.10 -0.11 -2.99
CA LEU A 205 4.35 -1.47 -2.54
C LEU A 205 3.16 -1.89 -1.64
N LEU A 206 2.39 -2.86 -2.12
CA LEU A 206 1.18 -3.36 -1.48
C LEU A 206 1.41 -4.77 -0.94
N VAL A 207 1.37 -4.94 0.35
CA VAL A 207 1.30 -6.27 0.98
C VAL A 207 -0.17 -6.66 1.12
N THR A 208 -0.51 -7.84 0.62
CA THR A 208 -1.83 -8.43 0.78
C THR A 208 -1.75 -9.95 0.83
N HIS A 209 -2.79 -10.59 1.33
CA HIS A 209 -3.01 -12.04 1.22
C HIS A 209 -4.14 -12.36 0.22
N ASP A 210 -4.77 -11.34 -0.36
CA ASP A 210 -5.86 -11.46 -1.32
C ASP A 210 -5.31 -11.40 -2.75
N VAL A 211 -5.40 -12.54 -3.47
CA VAL A 211 -4.90 -12.66 -4.84
C VAL A 211 -5.69 -11.77 -5.81
N ASP A 212 -7.01 -11.61 -5.58
CA ASP A 212 -7.84 -10.75 -6.43
C ASP A 212 -7.49 -9.29 -6.27
N GLU A 213 -7.20 -8.86 -5.06
CA GLU A 213 -6.69 -7.52 -4.78
C GLU A 213 -5.38 -7.25 -5.53
N ALA A 214 -4.43 -8.18 -5.43
CA ALA A 214 -3.15 -8.07 -6.13
C ALA A 214 -3.33 -7.99 -7.65
N LEU A 215 -4.18 -8.84 -8.23
CA LEU A 215 -4.49 -8.85 -9.67
C LEU A 215 -5.18 -7.57 -10.14
N GLN A 216 -6.02 -6.95 -9.32
CA GLN A 216 -6.72 -5.71 -9.67
C GLN A 216 -5.81 -4.49 -9.62
N LEU A 217 -4.91 -4.41 -8.64
CA LEU A 217 -4.18 -3.21 -8.31
C LEU A 217 -2.77 -3.17 -8.88
N ALA A 218 -2.07 -4.31 -8.94
CA ALA A 218 -0.64 -4.33 -9.20
C ALA A 218 -0.30 -4.43 -10.70
N ASP A 219 0.82 -3.85 -11.10
CA ASP A 219 1.47 -4.09 -12.39
C ASP A 219 2.27 -5.39 -12.35
N ARG A 220 2.90 -5.66 -11.20
CA ARG A 220 3.62 -6.91 -10.93
C ARG A 220 3.28 -7.44 -9.55
N ILE A 221 3.26 -8.78 -9.45
CA ILE A 221 3.03 -9.50 -8.20
C ILE A 221 4.28 -10.29 -7.85
N VAL A 222 4.78 -10.09 -6.64
CA VAL A 222 5.92 -10.80 -6.06
C VAL A 222 5.40 -11.85 -5.10
N LEU A 223 5.70 -13.11 -5.35
CA LEU A 223 5.46 -14.19 -4.40
C LEU A 223 6.66 -14.31 -3.47
N LEU A 224 6.47 -13.98 -2.20
CA LEU A 224 7.45 -14.15 -1.14
C LEU A 224 7.14 -15.43 -0.37
N GLY A 225 8.10 -16.32 -0.25
CA GLY A 225 7.89 -17.61 0.38
C GLY A 225 9.18 -18.30 0.80
N ARG A 226 9.04 -19.50 1.33
CA ARG A 226 10.12 -20.37 1.78
C ARG A 226 10.19 -21.59 0.87
N ASP A 227 11.39 -22.06 0.57
CA ASP A 227 11.55 -23.29 -0.23
C ASP A 227 11.12 -24.53 0.57
N GLU A 228 11.38 -24.52 1.89
CA GLU A 228 11.07 -25.61 2.82
C GLU A 228 10.37 -25.07 4.08
N PRO A 229 9.52 -25.88 4.74
CA PRO A 229 8.94 -25.53 6.03
C PRO A 229 10.02 -25.15 7.06
N GLY A 230 9.92 -23.98 7.66
CA GLY A 230 10.91 -23.47 8.61
C GLY A 230 12.12 -22.77 7.97
N GLY A 231 12.25 -22.78 6.65
CA GLY A 231 13.30 -22.08 5.91
C GLY A 231 13.17 -20.56 5.94
N VAL A 232 14.14 -19.89 5.33
CA VAL A 232 14.17 -18.43 5.19
C VAL A 232 13.38 -18.02 3.96
N SER A 233 12.64 -16.91 4.06
CA SER A 233 11.83 -16.42 2.95
C SER A 233 12.68 -15.64 1.95
N ARG A 234 12.37 -15.85 0.67
CA ARG A 234 12.92 -15.11 -0.47
C ARG A 234 11.86 -14.92 -1.56
N ILE A 235 12.19 -14.18 -2.59
CA ILE A 235 11.33 -14.08 -3.77
C ILE A 235 11.33 -15.44 -4.47
N GLN A 236 10.15 -16.06 -4.56
CA GLN A 236 9.92 -17.31 -5.25
C GLN A 236 9.63 -17.08 -6.73
N ARG A 237 8.85 -16.01 -6.99
CA ARG A 237 8.38 -15.71 -8.34
C ARG A 237 7.96 -14.24 -8.44
N ILE A 238 8.10 -13.70 -9.65
CA ILE A 238 7.55 -12.41 -10.04
C ILE A 238 6.65 -12.63 -11.25
N VAL A 239 5.41 -12.15 -11.17
CA VAL A 239 4.40 -12.26 -12.23
C VAL A 239 4.02 -10.86 -12.69
N THR A 240 4.10 -10.60 -13.99
CA THR A 240 3.56 -9.36 -14.57
C THR A 240 2.07 -9.55 -14.82
N VAL A 241 1.25 -8.62 -14.34
CA VAL A 241 -0.21 -8.68 -14.52
C VAL A 241 -0.58 -7.98 -15.82
N PRO A 242 -1.23 -8.66 -16.76
CA PRO A 242 -1.59 -8.08 -18.04
C PRO A 242 -2.75 -7.09 -17.93
N GLY A 243 -2.87 -6.24 -18.94
CA GLY A 243 -3.98 -5.30 -19.10
C GLY A 243 -3.83 -4.00 -18.32
N ALA A 244 -4.42 -2.94 -18.87
CA ALA A 244 -4.48 -1.62 -18.23
C ALA A 244 -5.46 -1.61 -17.05
N ARG A 245 -5.21 -0.78 -16.07
CA ARG A 245 -6.09 -0.52 -14.93
C ARG A 245 -7.14 0.57 -15.26
N PRO A 246 -8.38 0.47 -14.78
CA PRO A 246 -8.96 -0.65 -14.01
C PRO A 246 -9.20 -1.89 -14.89
N ARG A 247 -8.91 -3.08 -14.34
CA ARG A 247 -9.07 -4.37 -15.02
C ARG A 247 -10.48 -4.92 -14.88
N ASP A 248 -10.92 -5.68 -15.88
CA ASP A 248 -12.19 -6.43 -15.79
C ASP A 248 -12.03 -7.62 -14.82
N ARG A 249 -12.75 -7.56 -13.71
CA ARG A 249 -12.74 -8.61 -12.66
C ARG A 249 -13.26 -9.95 -13.18
N GLY A 250 -14.04 -9.96 -14.27
CA GLY A 250 -14.57 -11.15 -14.92
C GLY A 250 -13.68 -11.72 -16.03
N SER A 251 -12.51 -11.13 -16.29
CA SER A 251 -11.61 -11.56 -17.37
C SER A 251 -11.12 -13.00 -17.17
N ALA A 252 -11.21 -13.82 -18.23
CA ALA A 252 -10.68 -15.18 -18.23
C ALA A 252 -9.15 -15.19 -18.03
N GLU A 253 -8.44 -14.23 -18.58
CA GLU A 253 -6.98 -14.07 -18.42
C GLU A 253 -6.59 -13.85 -16.94
N LEU A 254 -7.33 -13.01 -16.22
CA LEU A 254 -7.10 -12.84 -14.78
C LEU A 254 -7.47 -14.09 -13.98
N ALA A 255 -8.46 -14.88 -14.43
CA ALA A 255 -8.81 -16.14 -13.79
C ALA A 255 -7.68 -17.19 -13.92
N GLU A 256 -6.97 -17.22 -15.05
CA GLU A 256 -5.80 -18.07 -15.25
C GLU A 256 -4.65 -17.65 -14.32
N HIS A 257 -4.32 -16.36 -14.28
CA HIS A 257 -3.30 -15.84 -13.35
C HIS A 257 -3.65 -16.07 -11.89
N ARG A 258 -4.94 -15.96 -11.52
CA ARG A 258 -5.41 -16.31 -10.18
C ARG A 258 -5.08 -17.76 -9.83
N ALA A 259 -5.41 -18.69 -10.73
CA ALA A 259 -5.14 -20.11 -10.52
C ALA A 259 -3.63 -20.38 -10.34
N GLU A 260 -2.81 -19.74 -11.14
CA GLU A 260 -1.35 -19.85 -11.09
C GLU A 260 -0.77 -19.29 -9.78
N LEU A 261 -1.25 -18.14 -9.32
CA LEU A 261 -0.84 -17.53 -8.06
C LEU A 261 -1.26 -18.38 -6.86
N LEU A 262 -2.49 -18.92 -6.86
CA LEU A 262 -2.97 -19.81 -5.79
C LEU A 262 -2.12 -21.08 -5.71
N ALA A 263 -1.78 -21.70 -6.84
CA ALA A 263 -0.88 -22.85 -6.87
C ALA A 263 0.52 -22.50 -6.32
N GLY A 264 1.06 -21.31 -6.69
CA GLY A 264 2.34 -20.81 -6.16
C GLY A 264 2.32 -20.53 -4.65
N LEU A 265 1.14 -20.28 -4.06
CA LEU A 265 0.93 -20.14 -2.61
C LEU A 265 0.68 -21.47 -1.91
N GLY A 266 0.74 -22.61 -2.62
CA GLY A 266 0.48 -23.94 -2.06
C GLY A 266 -1.00 -24.27 -1.84
N ILE A 267 -1.90 -23.50 -2.46
CA ILE A 267 -3.35 -23.72 -2.42
C ILE A 267 -3.71 -24.55 -3.66
N GLU A 268 -3.71 -25.89 -3.51
CA GLU A 268 -4.12 -26.78 -4.59
C GLU A 268 -5.64 -26.70 -4.81
N ARG A 269 -6.06 -26.81 -6.09
CA ARG A 269 -7.48 -27.01 -6.43
C ARG A 269 -7.92 -28.41 -5.94
N HIS A 270 -8.90 -28.44 -5.08
CA HIS A 270 -9.73 -29.63 -4.87
C HIS A 270 -10.90 -29.62 -5.85
#